data_0e4b9a44b1122d8f5828f1a3da8be232
#
_entry.id   0e4b9a44b1122d8f5828f1a3da8be232
#
_cell.length_a   1.000
_cell.length_b   1.000
_cell.length_c   1.000
_cell.angle_alpha   90.00
_cell.angle_beta   90.00
_cell.angle_gamma   90.00
#
_symmetry.space_group_name_H-M   'P 1'
#
loop_
_entity.id
_entity.type
_entity.pdbx_description
1 polymer ?
#
loop_
_entity_poly.entity_id
_entity_poly.type
_entity_poly.pdbx_seq_one_letter_code
_entity_poly.pdbx_strand_id
1 'polypeptide(L)'
;LSDTVGFIRKLPTGLVDSFKSTLDEVREADLLLHVVDISHPGFEEQIEVVNKTLNDIGGGDKPCILIFNKIDAFTYVQKEEDDLTPKTKENITLEELKNTWMAKLNENCLFISAREKENIDELKELLYNRVKEYHVQRFPYNDFLFQIYDEDTNE
;
A
#
# COMPACT_ATOMS: atom_id res chain seq x y z
N LEU A 1 -6.09 -8.09 10.79
CA LEU A 1 -6.03 -6.85 10.01
C LEU A 1 -6.63 -5.72 10.81
N SER A 2 -5.83 -4.71 11.11
CA SER A 2 -6.28 -3.46 11.76
C SER A 2 -6.31 -2.34 10.74
N ASP A 3 -7.38 -1.56 10.75
CA ASP A 3 -7.50 -0.34 9.96
C ASP A 3 -7.17 0.86 10.83
N THR A 4 -6.42 1.81 10.28
CA THR A 4 -5.99 3.00 11.00
C THR A 4 -6.76 4.23 10.53
N VAL A 5 -6.85 5.25 11.39
CA VAL A 5 -7.37 6.56 10.98
C VAL A 5 -6.43 7.15 9.94
N GLY A 6 -6.98 7.65 8.82
CA GLY A 6 -6.20 8.23 7.73
C GLY A 6 -5.26 9.35 8.19
N PHE A 7 -4.09 9.43 7.58
CA PHE A 7 -3.11 10.47 7.87
C PHE A 7 -3.65 11.86 7.50
N ILE A 8 -3.83 12.71 8.50
CA ILE A 8 -4.26 14.09 8.32
C ILE A 8 -3.03 14.99 8.51
N ARG A 9 -2.73 15.86 7.55
CA ARG A 9 -1.57 16.78 7.55
C ARG A 9 -1.48 17.69 8.80
N LYS A 10 -2.60 17.95 9.46
CA LYS A 10 -2.70 18.73 10.72
C LYS A 10 -3.72 18.06 11.63
N LEU A 11 -3.24 17.22 12.52
CA LEU A 11 -4.06 16.70 13.61
C LEU A 11 -4.30 17.81 14.62
N PRO A 12 -5.57 18.12 14.98
CA PRO A 12 -5.86 18.93 16.15
C PRO A 12 -5.24 18.28 17.38
N THR A 13 -4.68 19.10 18.28
CA THR A 13 -3.95 18.64 19.47
C THR A 13 -4.73 17.67 20.37
N GLY A 14 -6.07 17.69 20.35
CA GLY A 14 -6.92 16.75 21.09
C GLY A 14 -7.07 15.35 20.47
N LEU A 15 -6.66 15.15 19.20
CA LEU A 15 -6.69 13.85 18.52
C LEU A 15 -5.32 13.13 18.57
N VAL A 16 -4.28 13.76 19.09
CA VAL A 16 -2.93 13.19 19.16
C VAL A 16 -2.90 11.92 20.00
N ASP A 17 -3.65 11.88 21.10
CA ASP A 17 -3.65 10.71 22.00
C ASP A 17 -4.42 9.52 21.39
N SER A 18 -5.52 9.77 20.68
CA SER A 18 -6.21 8.72 19.91
C SER A 18 -5.36 8.20 18.75
N PHE A 19 -4.54 9.06 18.17
CA PHE A 19 -3.60 8.71 17.12
C PHE A 19 -2.41 7.92 17.66
N LYS A 20 -1.93 8.21 18.87
CA LYS A 20 -0.87 7.44 19.52
C LYS A 20 -1.24 5.97 19.74
N SER A 21 -2.47 5.67 20.17
CA SER A 21 -2.91 4.28 20.31
C SER A 21 -2.94 3.54 18.98
N THR A 22 -3.34 4.21 17.91
CA THR A 22 -3.24 3.69 16.52
C THR A 22 -1.79 3.45 16.11
N LEU A 23 -0.87 4.30 16.53
CA LEU A 23 0.57 4.13 16.28
C LEU A 23 1.19 2.96 17.04
N ASP A 24 0.67 2.62 18.21
CA ASP A 24 1.10 1.41 18.94
C ASP A 24 0.75 0.14 18.16
N GLU A 25 -0.43 0.08 17.51
CA GLU A 25 -0.79 -1.02 16.60
C GLU A 25 0.19 -1.14 15.42
N VAL A 26 0.65 -0.01 14.87
CA VAL A 26 1.66 0.00 13.82
C VAL A 26 2.99 -0.60 14.28
N ARG A 27 3.40 -0.31 15.52
CA ARG A 27 4.63 -0.89 16.11
C ARG A 27 4.54 -2.40 16.30
N GLU A 28 3.35 -2.91 16.63
CA GLU A 28 3.11 -4.33 16.86
C GLU A 28 2.86 -5.10 15.56
N ALA A 29 2.57 -4.43 14.45
CA ALA A 29 2.29 -5.07 13.19
C ALA A 29 3.52 -5.82 12.63
N ASP A 30 3.29 -6.97 12.03
CA ASP A 30 4.32 -7.74 11.31
C ASP A 30 4.49 -7.25 9.87
N LEU A 31 3.45 -6.65 9.29
CA LEU A 31 3.40 -6.12 7.93
C LEU A 31 2.53 -4.87 7.89
N LEU A 32 3.01 -3.83 7.23
CA LEU A 32 2.28 -2.61 6.99
C LEU A 32 1.76 -2.56 5.54
N LEU A 33 0.54 -2.08 5.39
CA LEU A 33 -0.04 -1.75 4.09
C LEU A 33 -0.22 -0.23 4.02
N HIS A 34 0.55 0.43 3.17
CA HIS A 34 0.42 1.85 2.92
C HIS A 34 -0.46 2.09 1.70
N VAL A 35 -1.71 2.45 1.91
CA VAL A 35 -2.67 2.71 0.83
C VAL A 35 -2.63 4.19 0.46
N VAL A 36 -2.39 4.47 -0.81
CA VAL A 36 -2.20 5.82 -1.36
C VAL A 36 -3.23 6.11 -2.44
N ASP A 37 -3.83 7.29 -2.39
CA ASP A 37 -4.69 7.80 -3.45
C ASP A 37 -3.85 8.42 -4.58
N ILE A 38 -3.64 7.66 -5.66
CA ILE A 38 -2.81 8.08 -6.79
C ILE A 38 -3.46 9.19 -7.63
N SER A 39 -4.78 9.40 -7.49
CA SER A 39 -5.47 10.49 -8.18
C SER A 39 -5.17 11.87 -7.58
N HIS A 40 -4.62 11.91 -6.38
CA HIS A 40 -4.24 13.15 -5.72
C HIS A 40 -2.87 13.64 -6.23
N PRO A 41 -2.73 14.87 -6.70
CA PRO A 41 -1.48 15.38 -7.30
C PRO A 41 -0.29 15.40 -6.33
N GLY A 42 -0.53 15.47 -5.03
CA GLY A 42 0.49 15.46 -3.97
C GLY A 42 0.73 14.08 -3.34
N PHE A 43 0.39 12.98 -4.00
CA PHE A 43 0.51 11.63 -3.41
C PHE A 43 1.94 11.26 -3.04
N GLU A 44 2.94 11.68 -3.81
CA GLU A 44 4.36 11.42 -3.50
C GLU A 44 4.79 12.09 -2.20
N GLU A 45 4.39 13.37 -1.98
CA GLU A 45 4.65 14.08 -0.73
C GLU A 45 3.95 13.40 0.47
N GLN A 46 2.75 12.85 0.24
CA GLN A 46 2.03 12.10 1.27
C GLN A 46 2.79 10.82 1.64
N ILE A 47 3.36 10.12 0.68
CA ILE A 47 4.20 8.94 0.92
C ILE A 47 5.42 9.32 1.78
N GLU A 48 6.09 10.41 1.46
CA GLU A 48 7.26 10.89 2.23
C GLU A 48 6.90 11.25 3.67
N VAL A 49 5.77 11.94 3.88
CA VAL A 49 5.27 12.30 5.22
C VAL A 49 4.96 11.07 6.04
N VAL A 50 4.31 10.06 5.45
CA VAL A 50 4.01 8.79 6.12
C VAL A 50 5.28 8.05 6.48
N ASN A 51 6.23 7.92 5.56
CA ASN A 51 7.51 7.25 5.80
C ASN A 51 8.29 7.93 6.93
N LYS A 52 8.34 9.26 6.94
CA LYS A 52 8.97 10.01 8.02
C LYS A 52 8.28 9.74 9.35
N THR A 53 6.96 9.77 9.39
CA THR A 53 6.20 9.50 10.61
C THR A 53 6.43 8.08 11.11
N LEU A 54 6.45 7.09 10.21
CA LEU A 54 6.75 5.69 10.57
C LEU A 54 8.15 5.58 11.21
N ASN A 55 9.15 6.26 10.67
CA ASN A 55 10.48 6.30 11.24
C ASN A 55 10.49 6.96 12.63
N ASP A 56 9.79 8.08 12.80
CA ASP A 56 9.73 8.83 14.07
C ASP A 56 9.07 8.00 15.20
N ILE A 57 8.14 7.11 14.88
CA ILE A 57 7.47 6.23 15.84
C ILE A 57 8.15 4.87 16.03
N GLY A 58 9.27 4.61 15.33
CA GLY A 58 9.98 3.34 15.41
C GLY A 58 9.35 2.20 14.59
N GLY A 59 8.51 2.53 13.60
CA GLY A 59 7.91 1.59 12.66
C GLY A 59 8.59 1.54 11.28
N GLY A 60 9.66 2.32 11.09
CA GLY A 60 10.34 2.43 9.79
C GLY A 60 11.04 1.16 9.32
N ASP A 61 11.40 0.27 10.24
CA ASP A 61 12.03 -1.03 9.91
C ASP A 61 11.01 -2.13 9.56
N LYS A 62 9.72 -1.81 9.64
CA LYS A 62 8.66 -2.78 9.34
C LYS A 62 8.55 -3.02 7.84
N PRO A 63 8.35 -4.27 7.41
CA PRO A 63 7.99 -4.56 6.04
C PRO A 63 6.73 -3.79 5.65
N CYS A 64 6.79 -3.11 4.52
CA CYS A 64 5.68 -2.29 4.03
C CYS A 64 5.40 -2.59 2.55
N ILE A 65 4.13 -2.79 2.23
CA ILE A 65 3.64 -2.87 0.86
C ILE A 65 2.91 -1.58 0.54
N LEU A 66 3.30 -0.93 -0.55
CA LEU A 66 2.68 0.30 -1.04
C LEU A 66 1.57 -0.04 -2.04
N ILE A 67 0.34 0.34 -1.72
CA ILE A 67 -0.84 0.10 -2.56
C ILE A 67 -1.28 1.43 -3.16
N PHE A 68 -1.11 1.58 -4.46
CA PHE A 68 -1.61 2.71 -5.22
C PHE A 68 -3.06 2.46 -5.64
N ASN A 69 -3.99 3.07 -4.92
CA ASN A 69 -5.43 2.93 -5.17
C ASN A 69 -5.96 4.08 -6.03
N LYS A 70 -7.12 3.86 -6.64
CA LYS A 70 -7.84 4.79 -7.51
C LYS A 70 -7.16 5.03 -8.85
N ILE A 71 -6.57 3.99 -9.46
CA ILE A 71 -6.03 4.07 -10.81
C ILE A 71 -7.09 4.47 -11.84
N ASP A 72 -8.36 4.15 -11.59
CA ASP A 72 -9.52 4.56 -12.38
C ASP A 72 -9.73 6.09 -12.42
N ALA A 73 -9.29 6.80 -11.40
CA ALA A 73 -9.39 8.25 -11.27
C ALA A 73 -8.08 8.99 -11.57
N PHE A 74 -7.02 8.28 -11.93
CA PHE A 74 -5.74 8.88 -12.29
C PHE A 74 -5.85 9.64 -13.62
N THR A 75 -5.36 10.88 -13.64
CA THR A 75 -5.33 11.73 -14.83
C THR A 75 -3.94 12.27 -15.07
N TYR A 76 -3.60 12.51 -16.33
CA TYR A 76 -2.36 13.14 -16.73
C TYR A 76 -2.61 14.09 -17.90
N VAL A 77 -1.70 15.04 -18.09
CA VAL A 77 -1.74 15.98 -19.24
C VAL A 77 -0.89 15.41 -20.35
N GLN A 78 -1.55 15.08 -21.47
CA GLN A 78 -0.84 14.63 -22.66
C GLN A 78 -0.06 15.79 -23.29
N LYS A 79 1.22 15.59 -23.54
CA LYS A 79 2.03 16.54 -24.31
C LYS A 79 1.76 16.41 -25.81
N GLU A 80 1.72 17.52 -26.49
CA GLU A 80 1.68 17.53 -27.94
C GLU A 80 3.04 17.07 -28.52
N GLU A 81 3.03 16.47 -29.72
CA GLU A 81 4.24 15.88 -30.32
C GLU A 81 5.33 16.91 -30.63
N ASP A 82 4.94 18.18 -30.88
CA ASP A 82 5.80 19.31 -31.17
C ASP A 82 6.23 20.13 -29.94
N ASP A 83 5.73 19.76 -28.73
CA ASP A 83 6.14 20.40 -27.48
C ASP A 83 7.50 19.88 -27.01
N LEU A 84 8.56 20.62 -27.28
CA LEU A 84 9.94 20.30 -26.90
C LEU A 84 10.29 20.63 -25.44
N THR A 85 9.35 21.13 -24.62
CA THR A 85 9.63 21.39 -23.21
C THR A 85 9.85 20.07 -22.45
N PRO A 86 10.62 20.05 -21.37
CA PRO A 86 10.78 18.83 -20.56
C PRO A 86 9.44 18.32 -20.01
N LYS A 87 9.25 17.00 -19.94
CA LYS A 87 8.09 16.42 -19.26
C LYS A 87 8.08 16.83 -17.79
N THR A 88 6.93 17.27 -17.31
CA THR A 88 6.68 17.55 -15.90
C THR A 88 5.99 16.36 -15.25
N LYS A 89 5.81 16.38 -13.92
CA LYS A 89 5.07 15.35 -13.18
C LYS A 89 3.64 15.16 -13.71
N GLU A 90 3.03 16.22 -14.22
CA GLU A 90 1.66 16.19 -14.79
C GLU A 90 1.56 15.45 -16.12
N ASN A 91 2.69 15.26 -16.81
CA ASN A 91 2.74 14.58 -18.11
C ASN A 91 3.07 13.08 -17.99
N ILE A 92 3.26 12.57 -16.78
CA ILE A 92 3.59 11.16 -16.55
C ILE A 92 2.33 10.32 -16.72
N THR A 93 2.39 9.33 -17.61
CA THR A 93 1.31 8.36 -17.78
C THR A 93 1.25 7.38 -16.62
N LEU A 94 0.10 6.72 -16.44
CA LEU A 94 -0.03 5.67 -15.42
C LEU A 94 0.99 4.54 -15.62
N GLU A 95 1.28 4.18 -16.86
CA GLU A 95 2.25 3.13 -17.21
C GLU A 95 3.69 3.55 -16.85
N GLU A 96 4.08 4.76 -17.19
CA GLU A 96 5.40 5.32 -16.79
C GLU A 96 5.53 5.35 -15.25
N LEU A 97 4.46 5.73 -14.56
CA LEU A 97 4.42 5.77 -13.11
C LEU A 97 4.55 4.37 -12.50
N LYS A 98 3.80 3.39 -13.03
CA LYS A 98 3.91 1.97 -12.64
C LYS A 98 5.35 1.48 -12.79
N ASN A 99 5.95 1.69 -13.95
CA ASN A 99 7.33 1.26 -14.24
C ASN A 99 8.33 1.91 -13.27
N THR A 100 8.17 3.18 -12.95
CA THR A 100 9.04 3.90 -12.02
C THR A 100 8.97 3.31 -10.61
N TRP A 101 7.77 3.09 -10.09
CA TRP A 101 7.58 2.59 -8.73
C TRP A 101 7.90 1.10 -8.61
N MET A 102 7.58 0.29 -9.62
CA MET A 102 7.96 -1.13 -9.67
C MET A 102 9.48 -1.29 -9.73
N ALA A 103 10.19 -0.42 -10.45
CA ALA A 103 11.66 -0.42 -10.44
C ALA A 103 12.27 -0.06 -9.08
N LYS A 104 11.59 0.77 -8.28
CA LYS A 104 12.05 1.17 -6.93
C LYS A 104 11.72 0.13 -5.86
N LEU A 105 10.54 -0.46 -5.91
CA LEU A 105 9.99 -1.27 -4.82
C LEU A 105 9.84 -2.75 -5.17
N ASN A 106 10.09 -3.14 -6.42
CA ASN A 106 9.90 -4.50 -6.94
C ASN A 106 8.47 -5.01 -6.63
N GLU A 107 8.37 -6.16 -5.96
CA GLU A 107 7.09 -6.79 -5.58
C GLU A 107 6.41 -6.14 -4.36
N ASN A 108 6.98 -5.08 -3.79
CA ASN A 108 6.41 -4.40 -2.62
C ASN A 108 5.51 -3.23 -2.98
N CYS A 109 5.01 -3.18 -4.21
CA CYS A 109 3.98 -2.22 -4.62
C CYS A 109 2.97 -2.86 -5.56
N LEU A 110 1.73 -2.36 -5.50
CA LEU A 110 0.64 -2.78 -6.37
C LEU A 110 -0.26 -1.60 -6.72
N PHE A 111 -0.77 -1.59 -7.95
CA PHE A 111 -1.67 -0.58 -8.48
C PHE A 111 -3.07 -1.16 -8.63
N ILE A 112 -4.05 -0.59 -7.95
CA ILE A 112 -5.42 -1.12 -7.90
C ILE A 112 -6.48 -0.05 -8.13
N SER A 113 -7.67 -0.49 -8.50
CA SER A 113 -8.91 0.26 -8.28
C SER A 113 -9.83 -0.57 -7.40
N ALA A 114 -9.99 -0.15 -6.14
CA ALA A 114 -10.94 -0.81 -5.24
C ALA A 114 -12.38 -0.63 -5.71
N ARG A 115 -12.68 0.51 -6.35
CA ARG A 115 -14.00 0.83 -6.89
C ARG A 115 -14.38 -0.08 -8.06
N GLU A 116 -13.48 -0.19 -9.05
CA GLU A 116 -13.71 -0.99 -10.27
C GLU A 116 -13.29 -2.46 -10.09
N LYS A 117 -12.79 -2.82 -8.92
CA LYS A 117 -12.26 -4.16 -8.57
C LYS A 117 -11.08 -4.60 -9.45
N GLU A 118 -10.34 -3.64 -10.00
CA GLU A 118 -9.15 -3.91 -10.81
C GLU A 118 -7.97 -4.29 -9.92
N ASN A 119 -7.28 -5.40 -10.27
CA ASN A 119 -6.12 -5.96 -9.57
C ASN A 119 -6.37 -6.33 -8.08
N ILE A 120 -7.63 -6.57 -7.70
CA ILE A 120 -7.99 -6.96 -6.33
C ILE A 120 -7.61 -8.42 -6.04
N ASP A 121 -7.67 -9.30 -7.03
CA ASP A 121 -7.29 -10.70 -6.83
C ASP A 121 -5.76 -10.82 -6.70
N GLU A 122 -4.99 -10.05 -7.45
CA GLU A 122 -3.54 -9.91 -7.28
C GLU A 122 -3.18 -9.37 -5.89
N LEU A 123 -3.95 -8.40 -5.38
CA LEU A 123 -3.77 -7.90 -4.02
C LEU A 123 -4.00 -8.98 -2.98
N LYS A 124 -5.07 -9.78 -3.11
CA LYS A 124 -5.36 -10.88 -2.19
C LYS A 124 -4.25 -11.93 -2.21
N GLU A 125 -3.79 -12.30 -3.39
CA GLU A 125 -2.71 -13.27 -3.56
C GLU A 125 -1.40 -12.76 -2.95
N LEU A 126 -1.03 -11.52 -3.21
CA LEU A 126 0.15 -10.88 -2.63
C LEU A 126 0.08 -10.89 -1.10
N LEU A 127 -1.04 -10.47 -0.52
CA LEU A 127 -1.23 -10.43 0.92
C LEU A 127 -1.21 -11.83 1.53
N TYR A 128 -1.87 -12.79 0.91
CA TYR A 128 -1.88 -14.17 1.36
C TYR A 128 -0.46 -14.75 1.43
N ASN A 129 0.32 -14.57 0.37
CA ASN A 129 1.68 -15.07 0.30
C ASN A 129 2.59 -14.42 1.34
N ARG A 130 2.49 -13.10 1.53
CA ARG A 130 3.27 -12.38 2.55
C ARG A 130 2.90 -12.80 3.97
N VAL A 131 1.61 -12.89 4.29
CA VAL A 131 1.15 -13.35 5.60
C VAL A 131 1.59 -14.79 5.87
N LYS A 132 1.52 -15.67 4.86
CA LYS A 132 2.00 -17.05 4.96
C LYS A 132 3.49 -17.11 5.27
N GLU A 133 4.32 -16.32 4.58
CA GLU A 133 5.77 -16.23 4.82
C GLU A 133 6.06 -15.84 6.27
N TYR A 134 5.43 -14.77 6.79
CA TYR A 134 5.62 -14.33 8.18
C TYR A 134 5.10 -15.34 9.20
N HIS A 135 3.98 -16.00 8.89
CA HIS A 135 3.44 -17.03 9.77
C HIS A 135 4.41 -18.21 9.90
N VAL A 136 4.94 -18.72 8.79
CA VAL A 136 5.91 -19.83 8.78
C VAL A 136 7.19 -19.45 9.52
N GLN A 137 7.67 -18.21 9.36
CA GLN A 137 8.85 -17.73 10.11
C GLN A 137 8.60 -17.68 11.61
N ARG A 138 7.40 -17.25 12.05
CA ARG A 138 7.04 -17.11 13.45
C ARG A 138 6.69 -18.46 14.11
N PHE A 139 6.11 -19.37 13.34
CA PHE A 139 5.65 -20.68 13.79
C PHE A 139 6.16 -21.80 12.88
N PRO A 140 7.47 -22.09 12.89
CA PRO A 140 8.10 -23.01 11.93
C PRO A 140 7.62 -24.47 12.05
N TYR A 141 6.90 -24.81 13.12
CA TYR A 141 6.36 -26.14 13.34
C TYR A 141 4.85 -26.25 13.11
N ASN A 142 4.22 -25.18 12.63
CA ASN A 142 2.78 -25.14 12.40
C ASN A 142 2.51 -25.03 10.90
N ASP A 143 2.22 -26.18 10.25
CA ASP A 143 2.09 -26.28 8.81
C ASP A 143 0.86 -25.60 8.22
N PHE A 144 -0.05 -25.02 9.04
CA PHE A 144 -1.36 -24.59 8.56
C PHE A 144 -1.80 -23.20 9.00
N LEU A 145 -1.96 -22.32 8.01
CA LEU A 145 -2.80 -21.14 8.13
C LEU A 145 -4.28 -21.44 7.83
N PHE A 146 -4.55 -22.41 6.97
CA PHE A 146 -5.92 -22.83 6.64
C PHE A 146 -5.98 -24.32 6.36
N GLN A 147 -6.93 -25.02 6.98
CA GLN A 147 -7.37 -26.33 6.53
C GLN A 147 -8.20 -26.12 5.25
N ILE A 148 -7.78 -26.72 4.16
CA ILE A 148 -8.63 -26.88 2.98
C ILE A 148 -9.64 -27.96 3.40
N TYR A 149 -10.88 -27.56 3.65
CA TYR A 149 -11.98 -28.53 3.74
C TYR A 149 -12.30 -28.93 2.28
N ASP A 150 -11.87 -30.13 1.89
CA ASP A 150 -12.38 -30.76 0.69
C ASP A 150 -13.88 -30.98 0.89
N GLU A 151 -14.70 -30.22 0.20
CA GLU A 151 -16.17 -30.37 0.17
C GLU A 151 -16.64 -31.58 -0.66
N ASP A 152 -15.77 -32.51 -1.01
CA ASP A 152 -16.12 -33.69 -1.80
C ASP A 152 -15.92 -34.98 -1.00
N THR A 153 -16.87 -35.28 -0.11
CA THR A 153 -17.20 -36.69 0.22
C THR A 153 -18.63 -36.74 0.79
N ASN A 154 -19.60 -36.68 -0.11
CA ASN A 154 -20.89 -37.32 0.11
C ASN A 154 -21.23 -38.18 -1.12
N GLU A 155 -20.93 -39.45 -1.02
CA GLU A 155 -21.74 -40.52 -1.55
C GLU A 155 -22.47 -41.22 -0.41
#